data_8f2a80213fbfad2fa1d8651cd45f491b
#
_entry.id   8f2a80213fbfad2fa1d8651cd45f491b
#
_cell.length_a   1.000
_cell.length_b   1.000
_cell.length_c   1.000
_cell.angle_alpha   90.00
_cell.angle_beta   90.00
_cell.angle_gamma   90.00
#
_symmetry.space_group_name_H-M   'P 1'
#
loop_
_entity.id
_entity.type
_entity.pdbx_description
1 polymer ?
#
loop_
_entity_poly.entity_id
_entity_poly.type
_entity_poly.pdbx_seq_one_letter_code
_entity_poly.pdbx_strand_id
1 'polypeptide(L)'
;HGTRGIEAHGEIVGDVVDAAVAARLTGTDFIFCCTDSMASRALINQLAYQYLVPAIDMGVAIRVVGGHVASVTGRVQMLAPELGCLVCGDGLDGNQVRWEMMSAAQRRADPYFENASVPQPAVMPLNGVVTSAAVAMFLSAFTSYPGEARMLHYDGVRGSVRPQLMPCRHDCIVCGPNGALARGSSWSLPVRHEQHHV
;
A
#
# COMPACT_ATOMS: atom_id res chain seq x y z
N HIS A 1 -1.25 -37.11 4.55
CA HIS A 1 -1.37 -35.67 4.33
C HIS A 1 -0.31 -35.26 3.32
N GLY A 2 -0.72 -35.08 2.05
CA GLY A 2 0.17 -34.63 1.01
C GLY A 2 0.49 -33.14 1.27
N THR A 3 1.73 -32.82 1.58
CA THR A 3 2.28 -31.49 1.44
C THR A 3 2.22 -31.16 -0.05
N ARG A 4 1.24 -30.35 -0.48
CA ARG A 4 1.35 -29.65 -1.76
C ARG A 4 2.58 -28.76 -1.64
N GLY A 5 3.60 -29.08 -2.43
CA GLY A 5 4.79 -28.27 -2.49
C GLY A 5 4.38 -26.85 -2.85
N ILE A 6 5.02 -25.86 -2.21
CA ILE A 6 4.95 -24.46 -2.64
C ILE A 6 5.49 -24.45 -4.07
N GLU A 7 4.63 -24.33 -5.06
CA GLU A 7 5.08 -24.13 -6.43
C GLU A 7 5.75 -22.77 -6.49
N ALA A 8 7.03 -22.77 -6.85
CA ALA A 8 7.81 -21.56 -7.04
C ALA A 8 7.26 -20.78 -8.26
N HIS A 9 7.12 -19.55 -8.17
CA HIS A 9 6.14 -18.67 -8.65
C HIS A 9 6.73 -17.73 -9.65
N GLY A 10 5.93 -17.39 -10.64
CA GLY A 10 6.36 -16.56 -11.73
C GLY A 10 6.69 -15.15 -11.28
N GLU A 11 7.88 -14.66 -11.61
CA GLU A 11 8.23 -13.26 -11.51
C GLU A 11 7.45 -12.46 -12.57
N ILE A 12 6.86 -11.33 -12.14
CA ILE A 12 6.25 -10.34 -13.04
C ILE A 12 7.12 -9.11 -13.02
N VAL A 13 7.84 -8.86 -14.09
CA VAL A 13 8.59 -7.62 -14.27
C VAL A 13 7.66 -6.60 -14.93
N GLY A 14 7.36 -5.51 -14.21
CA GLY A 14 6.46 -4.47 -14.70
C GLY A 14 6.07 -3.49 -13.60
N ASP A 15 5.47 -2.37 -14.00
CA ASP A 15 4.92 -1.41 -13.05
C ASP A 15 3.52 -1.89 -12.60
N VAL A 16 3.29 -1.95 -11.30
CA VAL A 16 2.03 -2.44 -10.73
C VAL A 16 0.82 -1.59 -11.13
N VAL A 17 1.03 -0.31 -11.45
CA VAL A 17 -0.04 0.60 -11.92
C VAL A 17 -0.38 0.42 -13.39
N ASP A 18 0.35 -0.40 -14.14
CA ASP A 18 -0.03 -0.74 -15.50
C ASP A 18 -1.20 -1.73 -15.49
N ALA A 19 -2.19 -1.50 -16.34
CA ALA A 19 -3.45 -2.25 -16.32
C ALA A 19 -3.27 -3.78 -16.42
N ALA A 20 -2.32 -4.24 -17.25
CA ALA A 20 -2.04 -5.67 -17.42
C ALA A 20 -1.43 -6.31 -16.16
N VAL A 21 -0.56 -5.60 -15.44
CA VAL A 21 0.03 -6.06 -14.18
C VAL A 21 -1.01 -6.03 -13.08
N ALA A 22 -1.75 -4.92 -12.94
CA ALA A 22 -2.83 -4.77 -11.96
C ALA A 22 -3.88 -5.88 -12.08
N ALA A 23 -4.28 -6.25 -13.31
CA ALA A 23 -5.25 -7.31 -13.55
C ALA A 23 -4.78 -8.68 -13.02
N ARG A 24 -3.49 -8.96 -13.01
CA ARG A 24 -2.95 -10.22 -12.48
C ARG A 24 -3.04 -10.30 -10.96
N LEU A 25 -3.00 -9.16 -10.27
CA LEU A 25 -3.11 -9.11 -8.81
C LEU A 25 -4.53 -9.41 -8.31
N THR A 26 -5.55 -9.23 -9.14
CA THR A 26 -6.95 -9.49 -8.73
C THR A 26 -7.24 -10.97 -8.47
N GLY A 27 -6.39 -11.88 -8.94
CA GLY A 27 -6.51 -13.33 -8.73
C GLY A 27 -5.59 -13.88 -7.64
N THR A 28 -4.93 -13.03 -6.85
CA THR A 28 -4.09 -13.49 -5.73
C THR A 28 -4.91 -13.66 -4.45
N ASP A 29 -4.43 -14.53 -3.54
CA ASP A 29 -5.09 -14.77 -2.26
C ASP A 29 -4.73 -13.72 -1.21
N PHE A 30 -3.54 -13.11 -1.34
CA PHE A 30 -3.02 -12.09 -0.41
C PHE A 30 -1.91 -11.27 -1.04
N ILE A 31 -1.78 -10.00 -0.61
CA ILE A 31 -0.74 -9.08 -1.11
C ILE A 31 0.05 -8.47 0.05
N PHE A 32 1.38 -8.58 0.01
CA PHE A 32 2.26 -7.73 0.80
C PHE A 32 2.70 -6.53 -0.04
N CYS A 33 2.22 -5.34 0.33
CA CYS A 33 2.55 -4.08 -0.34
C CYS A 33 3.84 -3.50 0.25
N CYS A 34 4.96 -3.77 -0.41
CA CYS A 34 6.30 -3.36 0.00
C CYS A 34 6.90 -2.28 -0.92
N THR A 35 6.05 -1.56 -1.65
CA THR A 35 6.46 -0.53 -2.60
C THR A 35 6.68 0.83 -1.92
N ASP A 36 7.54 1.64 -2.49
CA ASP A 36 7.80 3.03 -2.13
C ASP A 36 6.94 4.05 -2.91
N SER A 37 6.25 3.61 -3.97
CA SER A 37 5.38 4.45 -4.81
C SER A 37 4.00 4.65 -4.17
N MET A 38 3.55 5.90 -4.09
CA MET A 38 2.20 6.25 -3.63
C MET A 38 1.12 5.79 -4.61
N ALA A 39 1.40 5.79 -5.91
CA ALA A 39 0.50 5.28 -6.92
C ALA A 39 0.28 3.77 -6.79
N SER A 40 1.35 3.00 -6.57
CA SER A 40 1.26 1.56 -6.30
C SER A 40 0.46 1.26 -5.04
N ARG A 41 0.70 2.01 -3.96
CA ARG A 41 -0.07 1.88 -2.72
C ARG A 41 -1.54 2.21 -2.92
N ALA A 42 -1.85 3.27 -3.68
CA ALA A 42 -3.23 3.66 -3.98
C ALA A 42 -3.97 2.57 -4.78
N LEU A 43 -3.30 1.97 -5.77
CA LEU A 43 -3.85 0.87 -6.55
C LEU A 43 -4.10 -0.36 -5.68
N ILE A 44 -3.11 -0.82 -4.92
CA ILE A 44 -3.25 -2.01 -4.06
C ILE A 44 -4.30 -1.76 -2.97
N ASN A 45 -4.35 -0.55 -2.41
CA ASN A 45 -5.37 -0.15 -1.45
C ASN A 45 -6.79 -0.29 -2.03
N GLN A 46 -7.04 0.20 -3.24
CA GLN A 46 -8.37 0.05 -3.86
C GLN A 46 -8.64 -1.40 -4.24
N LEU A 47 -7.66 -2.09 -4.84
CA LEU A 47 -7.78 -3.50 -5.24
C LEU A 47 -8.19 -4.40 -4.07
N ALA A 48 -7.59 -4.20 -2.89
CA ALA A 48 -7.88 -4.99 -1.71
C ALA A 48 -9.36 -4.95 -1.32
N TYR A 49 -10.01 -3.80 -1.41
CA TYR A 49 -11.43 -3.65 -1.10
C TYR A 49 -12.33 -3.98 -2.29
N GLN A 50 -11.93 -3.61 -3.48
CA GLN A 50 -12.74 -3.80 -4.70
C GLN A 50 -12.90 -5.27 -5.08
N TYR A 51 -11.83 -6.06 -4.96
CA TYR A 51 -11.81 -7.47 -5.32
C TYR A 51 -11.79 -8.40 -4.09
N LEU A 52 -11.83 -7.84 -2.89
CA LEU A 52 -11.78 -8.59 -1.63
C LEU A 52 -10.50 -9.43 -1.48
N VAL A 53 -9.40 -8.96 -2.02
CA VAL A 53 -8.06 -9.55 -1.87
C VAL A 53 -7.36 -8.87 -0.70
N PRO A 54 -7.26 -9.49 0.48
CA PRO A 54 -6.66 -8.84 1.63
C PRO A 54 -5.18 -8.52 1.38
N ALA A 55 -4.73 -7.39 1.93
CA ALA A 55 -3.34 -6.96 1.78
C ALA A 55 -2.79 -6.41 3.10
N ILE A 56 -1.48 -6.36 3.23
CA ILE A 56 -0.79 -5.59 4.26
C ILE A 56 0.08 -4.53 3.57
N ASP A 57 -0.22 -3.27 3.86
CA ASP A 57 0.66 -2.14 3.52
C ASP A 57 1.67 -1.93 4.64
N MET A 58 2.94 -1.76 4.25
CA MET A 58 4.01 -1.48 5.19
C MET A 58 5.01 -0.48 4.62
N GLY A 59 5.58 0.34 5.49
CA GLY A 59 6.59 1.29 5.09
C GLY A 59 7.19 2.05 6.26
N VAL A 60 8.34 2.66 5.99
CA VAL A 60 9.10 3.51 6.92
C VAL A 60 9.25 4.89 6.29
N ALA A 61 9.13 5.93 7.10
CA ALA A 61 9.43 7.30 6.71
C ALA A 61 10.43 7.91 7.69
N ILE A 62 11.45 8.58 7.14
CA ILE A 62 12.45 9.32 7.89
C ILE A 62 12.33 10.79 7.51
N ARG A 63 11.97 11.63 8.47
CA ARG A 63 11.90 13.07 8.26
C ARG A 63 13.14 13.76 8.77
N VAL A 64 13.77 14.52 7.90
CA VAL A 64 14.95 15.33 8.22
C VAL A 64 14.56 16.80 8.21
N VAL A 65 14.94 17.56 9.23
CA VAL A 65 14.71 19.00 9.34
C VAL A 65 16.02 19.65 9.78
N GLY A 66 16.48 20.64 9.02
CA GLY A 66 17.73 21.35 9.34
C GLY A 66 18.96 20.44 9.40
N GLY A 67 19.02 19.36 8.60
CA GLY A 67 20.11 18.39 8.61
C GLY A 67 20.07 17.37 9.73
N HIS A 68 19.06 17.40 10.59
CA HIS A 68 18.88 16.47 11.70
C HIS A 68 17.65 15.57 11.50
N VAL A 69 17.74 14.29 11.91
CA VAL A 69 16.61 13.37 11.90
C VAL A 69 15.58 13.84 12.92
N ALA A 70 14.43 14.31 12.46
CA ALA A 70 13.34 14.81 13.30
C ALA A 70 12.35 13.71 13.68
N SER A 71 12.11 12.73 12.80
CA SER A 71 11.30 11.56 13.12
C SER A 71 11.69 10.37 12.27
N VAL A 72 11.50 9.19 12.85
CA VAL A 72 11.59 7.88 12.19
C VAL A 72 10.29 7.17 12.52
N THR A 73 9.46 6.92 11.53
CA THR A 73 8.15 6.29 11.72
C THR A 73 7.99 5.11 10.79
N GLY A 74 7.31 4.07 11.28
CA GLY A 74 6.92 2.93 10.46
C GLY A 74 5.43 2.65 10.63
N ARG A 75 4.82 2.12 9.60
CA ARG A 75 3.42 1.69 9.61
C ARG A 75 3.31 0.29 9.03
N VAL A 76 2.47 -0.51 9.67
CA VAL A 76 1.98 -1.79 9.15
C VAL A 76 0.47 -1.77 9.28
N GLN A 77 -0.25 -1.93 8.19
CA GLN A 77 -1.71 -1.84 8.17
C GLN A 77 -2.31 -2.95 7.31
N MET A 78 -3.21 -3.73 7.89
CA MET A 78 -4.05 -4.68 7.18
C MET A 78 -5.12 -3.92 6.39
N LEU A 79 -5.27 -4.25 5.12
CA LEU A 79 -6.29 -3.75 4.21
C LEU A 79 -7.25 -4.89 3.90
N ALA A 80 -8.44 -4.83 4.49
CA ALA A 80 -9.48 -5.84 4.34
C ALA A 80 -10.86 -5.21 4.66
N PRO A 81 -11.98 -5.81 4.23
CA PRO A 81 -13.31 -5.35 4.61
C PRO A 81 -13.44 -5.10 6.12
N GLU A 82 -14.25 -4.12 6.51
CA GLU A 82 -14.48 -3.66 7.89
C GLU A 82 -13.31 -2.89 8.52
N LEU A 83 -12.10 -2.97 7.96
CA LEU A 83 -10.97 -2.15 8.38
C LEU A 83 -10.88 -0.86 7.57
N GLY A 84 -10.38 0.21 8.18
CA GLY A 84 -10.12 1.46 7.46
C GLY A 84 -8.98 1.30 6.46
N CYS A 85 -9.14 1.89 5.29
CA CYS A 85 -8.15 1.86 4.22
C CYS A 85 -7.11 2.98 4.34
N LEU A 86 -6.12 3.04 3.44
CA LEU A 86 -5.09 4.08 3.45
C LEU A 86 -5.68 5.49 3.28
N VAL A 87 -6.80 5.62 2.53
CA VAL A 87 -7.50 6.91 2.38
C VAL A 87 -8.16 7.34 3.69
N CYS A 88 -8.69 6.41 4.50
CA CYS A 88 -9.28 6.72 5.80
C CYS A 88 -8.26 7.28 6.79
N GLY A 89 -7.01 6.83 6.70
CA GLY A 89 -5.92 7.20 7.60
C GLY A 89 -4.95 8.25 7.05
N ASP A 90 -5.34 8.96 5.98
CA ASP A 90 -4.48 9.93 5.30
C ASP A 90 -3.08 9.37 4.95
N GLY A 91 -3.04 8.08 4.66
CA GLY A 91 -1.81 7.34 4.35
C GLY A 91 -1.33 7.48 2.91
N LEU A 92 -2.06 8.24 2.09
CA LEU A 92 -1.74 8.53 0.69
C LEU A 92 -1.67 10.03 0.47
N ASP A 93 -0.57 10.49 -0.14
CA ASP A 93 -0.49 11.85 -0.68
C ASP A 93 -1.12 11.89 -2.08
N GLY A 94 -2.29 12.51 -2.20
CA GLY A 94 -3.04 12.57 -3.45
C GLY A 94 -2.30 13.30 -4.57
N ASN A 95 -1.48 14.30 -4.25
CA ASN A 95 -0.66 15.02 -5.24
C ASN A 95 0.44 14.11 -5.77
N GLN A 96 1.11 13.38 -4.87
CA GLN A 96 2.14 12.42 -5.27
C GLN A 96 1.54 11.26 -6.08
N VAL A 97 0.38 10.71 -5.66
CA VAL A 97 -0.34 9.70 -6.45
C VAL A 97 -0.63 10.20 -7.85
N ARG A 98 -1.19 11.41 -7.98
CA ARG A 98 -1.50 12.01 -9.27
C ARG A 98 -0.24 12.13 -10.14
N TRP A 99 0.85 12.65 -9.57
CA TRP A 99 2.11 12.83 -10.29
C TRP A 99 2.72 11.50 -10.77
N GLU A 100 2.73 10.49 -9.91
CA GLU A 100 3.27 9.17 -10.24
C GLU A 100 2.42 8.44 -11.31
N MET A 101 1.10 8.71 -11.36
CA MET A 101 0.19 8.18 -12.37
C MET A 101 0.34 8.84 -13.74
N MET A 102 0.93 10.04 -13.82
CA MET A 102 1.15 10.73 -15.09
C MET A 102 2.19 10.01 -15.94
N SER A 103 2.00 10.05 -17.27
CA SER A 103 3.03 9.66 -18.21
C SER A 103 4.24 10.61 -18.16
N ALA A 104 5.39 10.19 -18.67
CA ALA A 104 6.58 11.03 -18.74
C ALA A 104 6.35 12.33 -19.54
N ALA A 105 5.49 12.29 -20.57
CA ALA A 105 5.11 13.46 -21.35
C ALA A 105 4.25 14.44 -20.55
N GLN A 106 3.25 13.93 -19.81
CA GLN A 106 2.40 14.74 -18.93
C GLN A 106 3.20 15.42 -17.81
N ARG A 107 4.12 14.67 -17.15
CA ARG A 107 5.00 15.23 -16.12
C ARG A 107 5.87 16.37 -16.61
N ARG A 108 6.40 16.29 -17.86
CA ARG A 108 7.18 17.36 -18.47
C ARG A 108 6.36 18.60 -18.84
N ALA A 109 5.07 18.41 -19.09
CA ALA A 109 4.16 19.50 -19.47
C ALA A 109 3.48 20.18 -18.27
N ASP A 110 3.57 19.62 -17.07
CA ASP A 110 2.91 20.16 -15.88
C ASP A 110 3.83 21.14 -15.13
N PRO A 111 3.54 22.47 -15.19
CA PRO A 111 4.39 23.51 -14.56
C PRO A 111 4.27 23.54 -13.02
N TYR A 112 3.33 22.82 -12.43
CA TYR A 112 3.06 22.88 -10.98
C TYR A 112 3.88 21.89 -10.16
N PHE A 113 4.60 20.97 -10.81
CA PHE A 113 5.37 19.92 -10.14
C PHE A 113 6.88 20.05 -10.38
N GLU A 114 7.48 21.13 -9.92
CA GLU A 114 8.91 21.20 -9.74
C GLU A 114 9.29 20.53 -8.40
N ASN A 115 10.10 19.43 -8.47
CA ASN A 115 10.71 18.73 -7.33
C ASN A 115 9.84 17.79 -6.47
N ALA A 116 8.99 16.98 -7.03
CA ALA A 116 8.16 16.04 -6.26
C ALA A 116 8.88 14.80 -5.67
N SER A 117 10.15 14.58 -5.93
CA SER A 117 10.88 13.42 -5.43
C SER A 117 12.05 13.82 -4.53
N VAL A 118 11.77 13.97 -3.23
CA VAL A 118 12.84 13.90 -2.22
C VAL A 118 13.13 12.42 -1.98
N PRO A 119 14.35 11.91 -2.30
CA PRO A 119 14.68 10.53 -2.02
C PRO A 119 14.51 10.24 -0.53
N GLN A 120 13.65 9.29 -0.20
CA GLN A 120 13.52 8.81 1.17
C GLN A 120 14.68 7.83 1.44
N PRO A 121 15.53 8.08 2.45
CA PRO A 121 16.60 7.16 2.76
C PRO A 121 16.03 5.81 3.20
N ALA A 122 16.41 4.74 2.50
CA ALA A 122 16.07 3.38 2.88
C ALA A 122 17.06 2.87 3.92
N VAL A 123 16.57 2.51 5.11
CA VAL A 123 17.39 1.96 6.19
C VAL A 123 16.94 0.55 6.49
N MET A 124 17.74 -0.43 6.07
CA MET A 124 17.41 -1.86 6.15
C MET A 124 16.94 -2.32 7.55
N PRO A 125 17.58 -1.96 8.68
CA PRO A 125 17.08 -2.36 9.99
C PRO A 125 15.67 -1.85 10.31
N LEU A 126 15.30 -0.66 9.84
CA LEU A 126 13.97 -0.08 10.06
C LEU A 126 12.91 -0.82 9.21
N ASN A 127 13.25 -1.11 7.95
CA ASN A 127 12.41 -1.94 7.09
C ASN A 127 12.24 -3.35 7.68
N GLY A 128 13.29 -3.92 8.28
CA GLY A 128 13.25 -5.21 8.96
C GLY A 128 12.22 -5.25 10.11
N VAL A 129 12.13 -4.18 10.92
CA VAL A 129 11.14 -4.09 12.00
C VAL A 129 9.72 -4.14 11.46
N VAL A 130 9.39 -3.30 10.46
CA VAL A 130 8.02 -3.26 9.91
C VAL A 130 7.68 -4.52 9.13
N THR A 131 8.63 -5.12 8.42
CA THR A 131 8.42 -6.38 7.71
C THR A 131 8.15 -7.53 8.67
N SER A 132 8.92 -7.65 9.75
CA SER A 132 8.68 -8.68 10.78
C SER A 132 7.32 -8.51 11.44
N ALA A 133 6.93 -7.27 11.74
CA ALA A 133 5.60 -6.98 12.29
C ALA A 133 4.47 -7.31 11.30
N ALA A 134 4.68 -7.07 10.00
CA ALA A 134 3.71 -7.40 8.95
C ALA A 134 3.51 -8.92 8.83
N VAL A 135 4.58 -9.70 8.86
CA VAL A 135 4.51 -11.17 8.86
C VAL A 135 3.81 -11.70 10.10
N ALA A 136 4.10 -11.15 11.29
CA ALA A 136 3.40 -11.52 12.52
C ALA A 136 1.90 -11.19 12.44
N MET A 137 1.53 -10.04 11.86
CA MET A 137 0.14 -9.65 11.63
C MET A 137 -0.55 -10.61 10.64
N PHE A 138 0.12 -10.99 9.56
CA PHE A 138 -0.37 -12.00 8.62
C PHE A 138 -0.63 -13.33 9.32
N LEU A 139 0.33 -13.84 10.07
CA LEU A 139 0.17 -15.10 10.81
C LEU A 139 -1.01 -15.05 11.78
N SER A 140 -1.20 -13.93 12.49
CA SER A 140 -2.32 -13.76 13.41
C SER A 140 -3.69 -13.66 12.73
N ALA A 141 -3.73 -13.29 11.46
CA ALA A 141 -4.98 -13.20 10.71
C ALA A 141 -5.41 -14.55 10.11
N PHE A 142 -4.46 -15.44 9.81
CA PHE A 142 -4.71 -16.66 9.03
C PHE A 142 -4.35 -17.96 9.76
N THR A 143 -3.83 -17.87 10.98
CA THR A 143 -3.48 -19.05 11.80
C THR A 143 -3.99 -18.85 13.24
N SER A 144 -3.73 -19.83 14.09
CA SER A 144 -4.00 -19.74 15.53
C SER A 144 -2.96 -18.89 16.31
N TYR A 145 -2.03 -18.22 15.64
CA TYR A 145 -1.08 -17.32 16.29
C TYR A 145 -1.84 -16.15 16.93
N PRO A 146 -1.68 -15.90 18.24
CA PRO A 146 -2.43 -14.86 18.92
C PRO A 146 -2.00 -13.45 18.50
N GLY A 147 -2.93 -12.63 18.07
CA GLY A 147 -2.69 -11.24 17.72
C GLY A 147 -3.94 -10.57 17.17
N GLU A 148 -4.36 -9.48 17.79
CA GLU A 148 -5.60 -8.76 17.41
C GLU A 148 -5.31 -7.50 16.61
N ALA A 149 -4.09 -6.96 16.69
CA ALA A 149 -3.72 -5.73 16.01
C ALA A 149 -3.82 -5.88 14.48
N ARG A 150 -4.51 -4.94 13.83
CA ARG A 150 -4.61 -4.84 12.36
C ARG A 150 -3.97 -3.57 11.82
N MET A 151 -3.48 -2.73 12.70
CA MET A 151 -2.62 -1.59 12.38
C MET A 151 -1.60 -1.41 13.50
N LEU A 152 -0.34 -1.23 13.13
CA LEU A 152 0.78 -0.97 14.03
C LEU A 152 1.50 0.29 13.58
N HIS A 153 1.84 1.14 14.54
CA HIS A 153 2.70 2.29 14.34
C HIS A 153 4.02 2.08 15.08
N TYR A 154 5.12 2.20 14.36
CA TYR A 154 6.47 2.16 14.89
C TYR A 154 7.02 3.58 15.05
N ASP A 155 7.52 3.90 16.23
CA ASP A 155 8.27 5.14 16.53
C ASP A 155 9.75 4.74 16.72
N GLY A 156 10.55 4.99 15.69
CA GLY A 156 11.97 4.62 15.69
C GLY A 156 12.84 5.48 16.59
N VAL A 157 12.38 6.68 16.98
CA VAL A 157 13.09 7.54 17.94
C VAL A 157 12.89 7.01 19.37
N ARG A 158 11.69 6.53 19.70
CA ARG A 158 11.39 5.95 21.00
C ARG A 158 11.60 4.44 21.07
N GLY A 159 11.84 3.77 19.94
CA GLY A 159 11.97 2.31 19.88
C GLY A 159 10.70 1.57 20.28
N SER A 160 9.52 2.11 19.96
CA SER A 160 8.24 1.53 20.38
C SER A 160 7.34 1.15 19.20
N VAL A 161 6.64 0.03 19.34
CA VAL A 161 5.57 -0.40 18.42
C VAL A 161 4.24 -0.36 19.18
N ARG A 162 3.22 0.28 18.62
CA ARG A 162 1.92 0.44 19.26
C ARG A 162 0.79 0.05 18.31
N PRO A 163 -0.22 -0.69 18.79
CA PRO A 163 -1.42 -0.89 18.02
C PRO A 163 -2.19 0.42 17.85
N GLN A 164 -2.82 0.58 16.71
CA GLN A 164 -3.67 1.72 16.39
C GLN A 164 -4.98 1.21 15.78
N LEU A 165 -6.07 1.89 16.08
CA LEU A 165 -7.36 1.63 15.44
C LEU A 165 -7.52 2.56 14.24
N MET A 166 -7.94 2.00 13.12
CA MET A 166 -8.28 2.75 11.92
C MET A 166 -9.67 2.30 11.45
N PRO A 167 -10.73 3.01 11.86
CA PRO A 167 -12.08 2.68 11.40
C PRO A 167 -12.29 3.08 9.96
N CYS A 168 -13.10 2.29 9.23
CA CYS A 168 -13.58 2.66 7.92
C CYS A 168 -14.51 3.88 8.04
N ARG A 169 -14.28 4.91 7.21
CA ARG A 169 -15.19 6.05 7.10
C ARG A 169 -16.34 5.67 6.17
N HIS A 170 -17.58 5.96 6.60
CA HIS A 170 -18.77 5.62 5.84
C HIS A 170 -18.81 6.26 4.45
N ASP A 171 -18.26 7.46 4.29
CA ASP A 171 -18.17 8.22 3.05
C ASP A 171 -16.90 7.92 2.22
N CYS A 172 -16.10 6.94 2.63
CA CYS A 172 -14.86 6.61 1.93
C CYS A 172 -15.12 6.04 0.55
N ILE A 173 -14.50 6.63 -0.48
CA ILE A 173 -14.62 6.20 -1.88
C ILE A 173 -13.99 4.82 -2.15
N VAL A 174 -13.20 4.28 -1.24
CA VAL A 174 -12.55 2.97 -1.38
C VAL A 174 -13.25 1.92 -0.53
N CYS A 175 -13.22 2.06 0.81
CA CYS A 175 -13.73 1.04 1.73
C CYS A 175 -15.16 1.29 2.21
N GLY A 176 -15.76 2.46 1.91
CA GLY A 176 -17.14 2.76 2.27
C GLY A 176 -18.16 2.01 1.39
N PRO A 177 -19.41 1.87 1.87
CA PRO A 177 -20.47 1.09 1.19
C PRO A 177 -20.85 1.63 -0.20
N ASN A 178 -20.66 2.93 -0.43
CA ASN A 178 -20.89 3.58 -1.73
C ASN A 178 -19.62 3.73 -2.57
N GLY A 179 -18.47 3.25 -2.07
CA GLY A 179 -17.19 3.28 -2.74
C GLY A 179 -16.92 2.04 -3.59
N ALA A 180 -15.64 1.71 -3.74
CA ALA A 180 -15.18 0.58 -4.54
C ALA A 180 -15.41 -0.79 -3.88
N LEU A 181 -15.81 -0.84 -2.61
CA LEU A 181 -15.95 -2.07 -1.83
C LEU A 181 -16.81 -3.12 -2.55
N ALA A 182 -16.23 -4.30 -2.80
CA ALA A 182 -16.89 -5.46 -3.45
C ALA A 182 -17.46 -5.20 -4.85
N ARG A 183 -16.97 -4.16 -5.56
CA ARG A 183 -17.46 -3.81 -6.91
C ARG A 183 -16.84 -4.66 -8.02
N GLY A 184 -15.71 -5.35 -7.76
CA GLY A 184 -15.03 -6.15 -8.78
C GLY A 184 -14.79 -5.36 -10.08
N SER A 185 -15.05 -5.98 -11.22
CA SER A 185 -14.85 -5.36 -12.55
C SER A 185 -15.88 -4.28 -12.90
N SER A 186 -16.95 -4.08 -12.09
CA SER A 186 -17.92 -3.01 -12.32
C SER A 186 -17.42 -1.61 -11.90
N TRP A 187 -16.26 -1.53 -11.30
CA TRP A 187 -15.61 -0.29 -10.88
C TRP A 187 -14.20 -0.22 -11.44
N SER A 188 -13.76 0.94 -11.91
CA SER A 188 -12.43 1.10 -12.51
C SER A 188 -11.34 1.11 -11.44
N LEU A 189 -10.26 0.33 -11.65
CA LEU A 189 -9.03 0.47 -10.88
C LEU A 189 -8.30 1.76 -11.28
N PRO A 190 -7.57 2.39 -10.34
CA PRO A 190 -6.71 3.53 -10.65
C PRO A 190 -5.41 3.06 -11.32
N VAL A 191 -5.51 2.70 -12.60
CA VAL A 191 -4.38 2.26 -13.42
C VAL A 191 -3.89 3.39 -14.32
N ARG A 192 -2.62 3.32 -14.72
CA ARG A 192 -2.08 4.19 -15.76
C ARG A 192 -2.65 3.74 -17.11
N HIS A 193 -3.33 4.63 -17.81
CA HIS A 193 -3.76 4.37 -19.18
C HIS A 193 -2.61 4.70 -20.12
N GLU A 194 -2.12 3.70 -20.85
CA GLU A 194 -1.24 3.95 -21.99
C GLU A 194 -2.02 4.77 -23.02
N GLN A 195 -1.54 5.98 -23.31
CA GLN A 195 -2.04 6.69 -24.48
C GLN A 195 -1.43 5.99 -25.70
N HIS A 196 -2.22 5.18 -26.38
CA HIS A 196 -1.88 4.77 -27.74
C HIS A 196 -1.78 6.06 -28.58
N HIS A 197 -0.56 6.46 -28.89
CA HIS A 197 -0.35 7.42 -29.96
C HIS A 197 -0.80 6.76 -31.27
N VAL A 198 -1.97 7.19 -31.78
CA VAL A 198 -2.44 6.93 -33.14
C VAL A 198 -1.64 7.81 -34.09
#